data_517a47b5600e4f16e12eabd4099f2ef3
#
_entry.id   517a47b5600e4f16e12eabd4099f2ef3
#
_cell.length_a   1.000
_cell.length_b   1.000
_cell.length_c   1.000
_cell.angle_alpha   90.00
_cell.angle_beta   90.00
_cell.angle_gamma   90.00
#
_symmetry.space_group_name_H-M   'P 1'
#
loop_
_entity.id
_entity.type
_entity.pdbx_description
1 polymer ?
#
loop_
_entity_poly.entity_id
_entity_poly.type
_entity_poly.pdbx_seq_one_letter_code
_entity_poly.pdbx_strand_id
1 'polypeptide(L)'
;IMEHRIFFEEGINYAEDLFWNAQFMFYGKKVNIDDAVYYYRTDNENSYNHNISEKNLLSYFKSTRRLIDFFEQNDKKHQYLRATEIGIVNAYRWAANAHVAFEKVDQALYYKPKSYLIRLIIKFIKKGVPVKRVNLIYLAYRRLYTLLISAPSAVS
;
A
#
# COMPACT_ATOMS: atom_id res chain seq x y z
N ILE A 1 -22.50 -1.33 -1.20
CA ILE A 1 -21.69 -1.83 -2.33
C ILE A 1 -22.25 -1.24 -3.62
N MET A 2 -23.52 -1.49 -3.93
CA MET A 2 -24.16 -1.01 -5.17
C MET A 2 -24.22 0.53 -5.28
N GLU A 3 -24.52 1.21 -4.18
CA GLU A 3 -24.60 2.67 -4.13
C GLU A 3 -23.28 3.37 -4.51
N HIS A 4 -22.14 2.83 -4.05
CA HIS A 4 -20.82 3.38 -4.33
C HIS A 4 -20.09 2.68 -5.49
N ARG A 5 -20.77 1.76 -6.20
CA ARG A 5 -20.19 1.00 -7.33
C ARG A 5 -18.83 0.34 -6.98
N ILE A 6 -18.75 -0.28 -5.81
CA ILE A 6 -17.55 -0.98 -5.36
C ILE A 6 -17.52 -2.38 -5.96
N PHE A 7 -16.63 -2.62 -6.90
CA PHE A 7 -16.43 -3.88 -7.59
C PHE A 7 -14.95 -4.28 -7.59
N PHE A 8 -14.68 -5.57 -7.81
CA PHE A 8 -13.34 -6.03 -8.12
C PHE A 8 -12.94 -5.51 -9.50
N GLU A 9 -11.70 -5.05 -9.62
CA GLU A 9 -11.21 -4.49 -10.87
C GLU A 9 -10.70 -5.60 -11.80
N GLU A 10 -11.19 -5.62 -13.04
CA GLU A 10 -10.72 -6.54 -14.06
C GLU A 10 -9.25 -6.31 -14.40
N GLY A 11 -8.52 -7.41 -14.64
CA GLY A 11 -7.11 -7.36 -15.02
C GLY A 11 -6.13 -7.15 -13.84
N ILE A 12 -6.61 -7.09 -12.60
CA ILE A 12 -5.81 -7.14 -11.39
C ILE A 12 -5.97 -8.54 -10.78
N ASN A 13 -4.96 -9.39 -10.91
CA ASN A 13 -5.01 -10.80 -10.49
C ASN A 13 -4.25 -11.08 -9.18
N TYR A 14 -3.67 -10.06 -8.57
CA TYR A 14 -2.98 -10.13 -7.28
C TYR A 14 -3.15 -8.82 -6.53
N ALA A 15 -3.51 -8.92 -5.23
CA ALA A 15 -3.91 -7.79 -4.41
C ALA A 15 -5.13 -7.02 -4.96
N GLU A 16 -6.04 -7.71 -5.66
CA GLU A 16 -7.33 -7.19 -6.11
C GLU A 16 -8.21 -6.79 -4.93
N ASP A 17 -8.09 -7.53 -3.82
CA ASP A 17 -8.77 -7.29 -2.56
C ASP A 17 -8.29 -6.01 -1.87
N LEU A 18 -7.04 -5.60 -2.08
CA LEU A 18 -6.49 -4.38 -1.50
C LEU A 18 -7.32 -3.14 -1.88
N PHE A 19 -7.60 -2.98 -3.17
CA PHE A 19 -8.37 -1.85 -3.66
C PHE A 19 -9.84 -1.96 -3.27
N TRP A 20 -10.42 -3.16 -3.37
CA TRP A 20 -11.80 -3.42 -2.98
C TRP A 20 -12.04 -3.15 -1.49
N ASN A 21 -11.23 -3.74 -0.62
CA ASN A 21 -11.32 -3.55 0.83
C ASN A 21 -11.13 -2.08 1.23
N ALA A 22 -10.19 -1.36 0.60
CA ALA A 22 -9.93 0.03 0.92
C ALA A 22 -11.14 0.93 0.61
N GLN A 23 -11.82 0.72 -0.52
CA GLN A 23 -13.06 1.43 -0.86
C GLN A 23 -14.16 1.10 0.14
N PHE A 24 -14.32 -0.18 0.45
CA PHE A 24 -15.31 -0.64 1.41
C PHE A 24 -15.10 -0.02 2.79
N MET A 25 -13.87 0.01 3.26
CA MET A 25 -13.51 0.63 4.55
C MET A 25 -13.64 2.15 4.53
N PHE A 26 -13.48 2.78 3.39
CA PHE A 26 -13.60 4.24 3.25
C PHE A 26 -15.07 4.70 3.39
N TYR A 27 -16.01 3.99 2.78
CA TYR A 27 -17.44 4.33 2.82
C TYR A 27 -18.18 3.66 3.98
N GLY A 28 -17.67 2.55 4.49
CA GLY A 28 -18.33 1.74 5.51
C GLY A 28 -18.05 2.18 6.95
N LYS A 29 -18.90 1.72 7.85
CA LYS A 29 -18.64 1.79 9.30
C LYS A 29 -17.92 0.51 9.73
N LYS A 30 -16.82 0.68 10.45
CA LYS A 30 -16.07 -0.46 11.01
C LYS A 30 -16.72 -0.90 12.31
N VAL A 31 -17.00 -2.20 12.42
CA VAL A 31 -17.40 -2.87 13.66
C VAL A 31 -16.36 -3.93 13.96
N ASN A 32 -15.85 -3.97 15.19
CA ASN A 32 -15.00 -5.06 15.66
C ASN A 32 -15.90 -6.18 16.18
N ILE A 33 -15.55 -7.40 15.84
CA ILE A 33 -16.17 -8.62 16.40
C ILE A 33 -15.07 -9.41 17.12
N ASP A 34 -15.41 -9.98 18.26
CA ASP A 34 -14.45 -10.70 19.10
C ASP A 34 -14.23 -12.15 18.63
N ASP A 35 -15.15 -12.66 17.82
CA ASP A 35 -15.08 -14.01 17.31
C ASP A 35 -14.22 -14.09 16.04
N ALA A 36 -13.40 -15.15 15.92
CA ALA A 36 -12.69 -15.45 14.69
C ALA A 36 -13.65 -16.00 13.64
N VAL A 37 -13.87 -15.23 12.56
CA VAL A 37 -14.78 -15.62 11.46
C VAL A 37 -14.06 -16.14 10.21
N TYR A 38 -12.71 -16.15 10.24
CA TYR A 38 -11.92 -16.56 9.09
C TYR A 38 -10.68 -17.35 9.51
N TYR A 39 -10.53 -18.54 8.94
CA TYR A 39 -9.37 -19.39 9.12
C TYR A 39 -8.47 -19.29 7.87
N TYR A 40 -7.31 -18.68 8.04
CA TYR A 40 -6.34 -18.57 6.95
C TYR A 40 -5.45 -19.80 6.89
N ARG A 41 -5.47 -20.48 5.77
CA ARG A 41 -4.62 -21.66 5.54
C ARG A 41 -3.19 -21.22 5.21
N THR A 42 -2.24 -21.55 6.08
CA THR A 42 -0.83 -21.14 5.95
C THR A 42 0.07 -22.21 5.34
N ASP A 43 -0.43 -23.44 5.21
CA ASP A 43 0.31 -24.61 4.73
C ASP A 43 0.27 -24.79 3.20
N ASN A 44 -0.35 -23.86 2.48
CA ASN A 44 -0.40 -23.91 1.01
C ASN A 44 0.87 -23.32 0.41
N GLU A 45 1.85 -24.19 0.10
CA GLU A 45 3.13 -23.81 -0.54
C GLU A 45 2.94 -23.13 -1.92
N ASN A 46 1.82 -23.41 -2.60
CA ASN A 46 1.47 -22.78 -3.87
C ASN A 46 0.74 -21.44 -3.70
N SER A 47 0.60 -20.93 -2.47
CA SER A 47 0.01 -19.63 -2.25
C SER A 47 0.83 -18.52 -2.92
N TYR A 48 0.16 -17.56 -3.51
CA TYR A 48 0.78 -16.35 -4.08
C TYR A 48 1.67 -15.61 -3.08
N ASN A 49 1.42 -15.74 -1.78
CA ASN A 49 2.22 -15.12 -0.72
C ASN A 49 3.60 -15.75 -0.54
N HIS A 50 3.77 -17.01 -0.93
CA HIS A 50 5.06 -17.71 -0.87
C HIS A 50 5.91 -17.51 -2.12
N ASN A 51 5.28 -17.27 -3.28
CA ASN A 51 5.94 -17.12 -4.57
C ASN A 51 5.56 -15.81 -5.24
N ILE A 52 6.16 -14.70 -4.79
CA ILE A 52 5.94 -13.39 -5.40
C ILE A 52 6.68 -13.33 -6.74
N SER A 53 5.96 -13.60 -7.82
CA SER A 53 6.47 -13.40 -9.19
C SER A 53 6.51 -11.91 -9.57
N GLU A 54 7.34 -11.58 -10.58
CA GLU A 54 7.32 -10.23 -11.17
C GLU A 54 5.90 -9.82 -11.59
N LYS A 55 5.16 -10.73 -12.22
CA LYS A 55 3.77 -10.50 -12.64
C LYS A 55 2.87 -10.11 -11.47
N ASN A 56 2.97 -10.82 -10.35
CA ASN A 56 2.18 -10.55 -9.16
C ASN A 56 2.56 -9.20 -8.54
N LEU A 57 3.86 -8.91 -8.49
CA LEU A 57 4.34 -7.65 -7.98
C LEU A 57 3.86 -6.46 -8.83
N LEU A 58 3.91 -6.57 -10.15
CA LEU A 58 3.39 -5.53 -11.05
C LEU A 58 1.87 -5.37 -10.93
N SER A 59 1.14 -6.47 -10.68
CA SER A 59 -0.29 -6.41 -10.37
C SER A 59 -0.58 -5.64 -9.07
N TYR A 60 0.21 -5.89 -8.02
CA TYR A 60 0.14 -5.12 -6.77
C TYR A 60 0.35 -3.61 -7.01
N PHE A 61 1.31 -3.22 -7.84
CA PHE A 61 1.53 -1.81 -8.17
C PHE A 61 0.35 -1.19 -8.92
N LYS A 62 -0.27 -1.93 -9.83
CA LYS A 62 -1.49 -1.48 -10.52
C LYS A 62 -2.64 -1.27 -9.53
N SER A 63 -2.86 -2.22 -8.62
CA SER A 63 -3.85 -2.08 -7.54
C SER A 63 -3.56 -0.86 -6.67
N THR A 64 -2.30 -0.66 -6.28
CA THR A 64 -1.86 0.52 -5.52
C THR A 64 -2.10 1.83 -6.30
N ARG A 65 -1.89 1.84 -7.61
CA ARG A 65 -2.20 3.00 -8.45
C ARG A 65 -3.69 3.33 -8.41
N ARG A 66 -4.56 2.34 -8.57
CA ARG A 66 -6.01 2.54 -8.48
C ARG A 66 -6.44 3.09 -7.13
N LEU A 67 -5.80 2.59 -6.07
CA LEU A 67 -6.06 3.08 -4.71
C LEU A 67 -5.65 4.54 -4.54
N ILE A 68 -4.53 4.95 -5.12
CA ILE A 68 -4.09 6.35 -5.14
C ILE A 68 -5.11 7.22 -5.87
N ASP A 69 -5.52 6.83 -7.08
CA ASP A 69 -6.49 7.57 -7.89
C ASP A 69 -7.81 7.76 -7.12
N PHE A 70 -8.26 6.70 -6.46
CA PHE A 70 -9.45 6.74 -5.62
C PHE A 70 -9.33 7.74 -4.46
N PHE A 71 -8.21 7.71 -3.72
CA PHE A 71 -8.01 8.62 -2.59
C PHE A 71 -7.71 10.06 -3.03
N GLU A 72 -7.09 10.28 -4.18
CA GLU A 72 -6.93 11.64 -4.72
C GLU A 72 -8.27 12.30 -5.01
N GLN A 73 -9.27 11.52 -5.41
CA GLN A 73 -10.61 12.03 -5.73
C GLN A 73 -11.51 12.16 -4.50
N ASN A 74 -11.37 11.28 -3.51
CA ASN A 74 -12.35 11.12 -2.43
C ASN A 74 -11.82 11.55 -1.04
N ASP A 75 -10.51 11.43 -0.78
CA ASP A 75 -9.92 11.72 0.53
C ASP A 75 -9.50 13.20 0.65
N LYS A 76 -10.46 14.05 0.99
CA LYS A 76 -10.24 15.49 1.14
C LYS A 76 -9.15 15.86 2.16
N LYS A 77 -8.95 15.05 3.19
CA LYS A 77 -7.93 15.27 4.23
C LYS A 77 -6.58 14.65 3.89
N HIS A 78 -6.50 13.90 2.79
CA HIS A 78 -5.31 13.17 2.35
C HIS A 78 -4.70 12.20 3.38
N GLN A 79 -5.49 11.71 4.33
CA GLN A 79 -5.03 10.77 5.37
C GLN A 79 -4.74 9.39 4.78
N TYR A 80 -5.70 8.85 4.03
CA TYR A 80 -5.57 7.54 3.37
C TYR A 80 -4.56 7.59 2.24
N LEU A 81 -4.52 8.71 1.50
CA LEU A 81 -3.51 8.91 0.45
C LEU A 81 -2.09 8.85 1.03
N ARG A 82 -1.84 9.53 2.17
CA ARG A 82 -0.53 9.48 2.84
C ARG A 82 -0.19 8.08 3.33
N ALA A 83 -1.15 7.34 3.87
CA ALA A 83 -0.95 5.95 4.29
C ALA A 83 -0.59 5.05 3.09
N THR A 84 -1.25 5.26 1.95
CA THR A 84 -0.95 4.55 0.70
C THR A 84 0.46 4.89 0.19
N GLU A 85 0.87 6.15 0.23
CA GLU A 85 2.24 6.56 -0.13
C GLU A 85 3.31 5.87 0.74
N ILE A 86 3.02 5.66 2.03
CA ILE A 86 3.91 4.87 2.91
C ILE A 86 3.97 3.41 2.42
N GLY A 87 2.86 2.82 2.00
CA GLY A 87 2.80 1.48 1.43
C GLY A 87 3.66 1.30 0.17
N ILE A 88 3.78 2.35 -0.65
CA ILE A 88 4.63 2.34 -1.85
C ILE A 88 6.10 2.03 -1.51
N VAL A 89 6.61 2.52 -0.39
CA VAL A 89 8.00 2.22 0.05
C VAL A 89 8.20 0.72 0.20
N ASN A 90 7.24 0.00 0.79
CA ASN A 90 7.32 -1.45 0.94
C ASN A 90 7.31 -2.15 -0.42
N ALA A 91 6.51 -1.66 -1.35
CA ALA A 91 6.44 -2.20 -2.70
C ALA A 91 7.79 -2.05 -3.44
N TYR A 92 8.48 -0.92 -3.34
CA TYR A 92 9.84 -0.76 -3.88
C TYR A 92 10.86 -1.68 -3.21
N ARG A 93 10.72 -1.93 -1.90
CA ARG A 93 11.58 -2.90 -1.18
C ARG A 93 11.36 -4.32 -1.68
N TRP A 94 10.12 -4.71 -1.92
CA TRP A 94 9.79 -6.02 -2.49
C TRP A 94 10.36 -6.15 -3.91
N ALA A 95 10.25 -5.12 -4.72
CA ALA A 95 10.85 -5.11 -6.06
C ALA A 95 12.38 -5.28 -6.00
N ALA A 96 13.06 -4.58 -5.07
CA ALA A 96 14.49 -4.73 -4.86
C ALA A 96 14.87 -6.17 -4.45
N ASN A 97 14.12 -6.76 -3.52
CA ASN A 97 14.37 -8.12 -3.05
C ASN A 97 14.08 -9.18 -4.13
N ALA A 98 13.09 -8.94 -4.98
CA ALA A 98 12.71 -9.81 -6.09
C ALA A 98 13.51 -9.54 -7.38
N HIS A 99 14.51 -8.63 -7.34
CA HIS A 99 15.32 -8.21 -8.50
C HIS A 99 14.48 -7.73 -9.70
N VAL A 100 13.32 -7.12 -9.43
CA VAL A 100 12.48 -6.52 -10.47
C VAL A 100 13.00 -5.13 -10.82
N ALA A 101 13.14 -4.87 -12.13
CA ALA A 101 13.62 -3.57 -12.63
C ALA A 101 12.70 -2.43 -12.19
N PHE A 102 13.29 -1.38 -11.61
CA PHE A 102 12.52 -0.25 -11.07
C PHE A 102 11.78 0.54 -12.13
N GLU A 103 12.24 0.51 -13.39
CA GLU A 103 11.55 1.13 -14.53
C GLU A 103 10.18 0.49 -14.76
N LYS A 104 10.07 -0.84 -14.62
CA LYS A 104 8.79 -1.55 -14.70
C LYS A 104 7.85 -1.17 -13.55
N VAL A 105 8.42 -1.01 -12.34
CA VAL A 105 7.68 -0.55 -11.18
C VAL A 105 7.16 0.87 -11.38
N ASP A 106 8.03 1.78 -11.85
CA ASP A 106 7.67 3.17 -12.11
C ASP A 106 6.56 3.26 -13.17
N GLN A 107 6.63 2.43 -14.23
CA GLN A 107 5.60 2.36 -15.26
C GLN A 107 4.27 1.82 -14.73
N ALA A 108 4.31 0.76 -13.93
CA ALA A 108 3.09 0.15 -13.37
C ALA A 108 2.41 1.06 -12.34
N LEU A 109 3.19 1.74 -11.50
CA LEU A 109 2.69 2.66 -10.50
C LEU A 109 2.28 4.01 -11.11
N TYR A 110 3.06 4.51 -12.07
CA TYR A 110 2.87 5.81 -12.73
C TYR A 110 2.47 6.93 -11.75
N TYR A 111 3.20 7.05 -10.64
CA TYR A 111 2.90 7.97 -9.56
C TYR A 111 4.17 8.49 -8.89
N LYS A 112 4.18 9.79 -8.62
CA LYS A 112 5.24 10.44 -7.86
C LYS A 112 4.72 10.82 -6.48
N PRO A 113 5.19 10.19 -5.40
CA PRO A 113 4.74 10.50 -4.05
C PRO A 113 4.87 12.00 -3.72
N LYS A 114 3.85 12.57 -3.07
CA LYS A 114 3.84 13.99 -2.67
C LYS A 114 4.86 14.25 -1.56
N SER A 115 5.04 13.29 -0.65
CA SER A 115 6.01 13.38 0.44
C SER A 115 7.45 13.38 -0.07
N TYR A 116 8.19 14.43 0.24
CA TYR A 116 9.62 14.54 -0.08
C TYR A 116 10.43 13.39 0.54
N LEU A 117 10.14 13.05 1.80
CA LEU A 117 10.84 11.99 2.52
C LEU A 117 10.61 10.62 1.89
N ILE A 118 9.38 10.32 1.46
CA ILE A 118 9.07 9.07 0.75
C ILE A 118 9.86 9.00 -0.57
N ARG A 119 9.90 10.09 -1.34
CA ARG A 119 10.72 10.15 -2.56
C ARG A 119 12.20 9.91 -2.30
N LEU A 120 12.72 10.48 -1.21
CA LEU A 120 14.13 10.29 -0.80
C LEU A 120 14.40 8.82 -0.43
N ILE A 121 13.51 8.19 0.33
CA ILE A 121 13.61 6.78 0.71
C ILE A 121 13.62 5.89 -0.54
N ILE A 122 12.68 6.11 -1.47
CA ILE A 122 12.62 5.36 -2.74
C ILE A 122 13.93 5.56 -3.54
N LYS A 123 14.46 6.78 -3.59
CA LYS A 123 15.74 7.06 -4.25
C LYS A 123 16.90 6.26 -3.63
N PHE A 124 16.93 6.11 -2.32
CA PHE A 124 17.94 5.29 -1.64
C PHE A 124 17.78 3.80 -1.97
N ILE A 125 16.55 3.29 -1.99
CA ILE A 125 16.27 1.91 -2.40
C ILE A 125 16.78 1.67 -3.83
N LYS A 126 16.45 2.56 -4.77
CA LYS A 126 16.89 2.47 -6.17
C LYS A 126 18.42 2.52 -6.33
N LYS A 127 19.12 3.19 -5.43
CA LYS A 127 20.59 3.26 -5.40
C LYS A 127 21.25 2.05 -4.70
N GLY A 128 20.48 1.05 -4.29
CA GLY A 128 21.01 -0.15 -3.64
C GLY A 128 21.48 0.09 -2.20
N VAL A 129 21.01 1.16 -1.54
CA VAL A 129 21.32 1.35 -0.11
C VAL A 129 20.73 0.18 0.67
N PRO A 130 21.52 -0.49 1.56
CA PRO A 130 21.03 -1.65 2.29
C PRO A 130 19.70 -1.42 2.98
N VAL A 131 18.75 -2.29 2.75
CA VAL A 131 17.37 -2.17 3.25
C VAL A 131 17.33 -1.98 4.77
N LYS A 132 18.26 -2.58 5.52
CA LYS A 132 18.36 -2.37 6.99
C LYS A 132 18.54 -0.90 7.36
N ARG A 133 19.36 -0.12 6.63
CA ARG A 133 19.56 1.31 6.88
C ARG A 133 18.35 2.14 6.47
N VAL A 134 17.76 1.81 5.34
CA VAL A 134 16.51 2.45 4.87
C VAL A 134 15.36 2.18 5.84
N ASN A 135 15.32 1.00 6.44
CA ASN A 135 14.30 0.62 7.42
C ASN A 135 14.28 1.50 8.66
N LEU A 136 15.42 1.87 9.18
CA LEU A 136 15.47 2.74 10.37
C LEU A 136 14.82 4.09 10.09
N ILE A 137 15.11 4.69 8.94
CA ILE A 137 14.51 5.96 8.52
C ILE A 137 12.99 5.78 8.29
N TYR A 138 12.61 4.70 7.63
CA TYR A 138 11.22 4.39 7.35
C TYR A 138 10.41 4.11 8.63
N LEU A 139 10.94 3.33 9.57
CA LEU A 139 10.27 3.02 10.83
C LEU A 139 10.13 4.27 11.70
N ALA A 140 11.16 5.12 11.77
CA ALA A 140 11.09 6.40 12.45
C ALA A 140 9.99 7.29 11.84
N TYR A 141 9.95 7.40 10.53
CA TYR A 141 8.92 8.16 9.83
C TYR A 141 7.51 7.60 10.07
N ARG A 142 7.32 6.29 9.94
CA ARG A 142 6.04 5.62 10.21
C ARG A 142 5.58 5.87 11.65
N ARG A 143 6.47 5.78 12.61
CA ARG A 143 6.15 6.02 14.02
C ARG A 143 5.74 7.47 14.29
N LEU A 144 6.47 8.42 13.74
CA LEU A 144 6.12 9.85 13.80
C LEU A 144 4.76 10.12 13.15
N TYR A 145 4.51 9.53 12.00
CA TYR A 145 3.23 9.70 11.31
C TYR A 145 2.06 9.13 12.11
N THR A 146 2.23 7.95 12.71
CA THR A 146 1.21 7.35 13.59
C THR A 146 0.92 8.25 14.80
N LEU A 147 1.95 8.80 15.43
CA LEU A 147 1.80 9.72 16.56
C LEU A 147 1.07 11.01 16.18
N LEU A 148 1.33 11.55 14.98
CA LEU A 148 0.66 12.75 14.49
C LEU A 148 -0.81 12.52 14.17
N ILE A 149 -1.20 11.31 13.71
CA ILE A 149 -2.60 10.97 13.43
C ILE A 149 -3.36 10.66 14.72
N SER A 150 -2.70 10.03 15.69
CA SER A 150 -3.31 9.64 16.96
C SER A 150 -3.35 10.79 17.97
N ALA A 151 -2.69 11.91 17.70
CA ALA A 151 -2.81 13.10 18.54
C ALA A 151 -4.27 13.59 18.52
N PRO A 152 -4.95 13.68 19.66
CA PRO A 152 -6.27 14.26 19.70
C PRO A 152 -6.19 15.66 19.09
N SER A 153 -7.07 15.93 18.12
CA SER A 153 -7.23 17.29 17.61
C SER A 153 -7.54 18.16 18.83
N ALA A 154 -6.61 19.04 19.19
CA ALA A 154 -6.88 20.07 20.18
C ALA A 154 -8.02 20.91 19.57
N VAL A 155 -9.24 20.58 20.01
CA VAL A 155 -10.43 21.35 19.71
C VAL A 155 -10.31 22.60 20.59
N SER A 156 -9.88 23.69 19.98
CA SER A 156 -10.10 25.05 20.51
C SER A 156 -11.50 25.49 20.20
#